data_e159f392e51c9ffd3f1f65ff6def1383
#
_entry.id   e159f392e51c9ffd3f1f65ff6def1383
#
_cell.length_a   1.000
_cell.length_b   1.000
_cell.length_c   1.000
_cell.angle_alpha   90.00
_cell.angle_beta   90.00
_cell.angle_gamma   90.00
#
_symmetry.space_group_name_H-M   'P 1'
#
loop_
_entity.id
_entity.type
_entity.pdbx_description
1 polymer ?
#
loop_
_entity_poly.entity_id
_entity_poly.type
_entity_poly.pdbx_seq_one_letter_code
_entity_poly.pdbx_strand_id
1 'polypeptide(L)'
;GGDRRGGRDDRPRQGRDLRTGLTIDLEEAFEGATKEVTLTRPTACDTCDGAGHPPDADVQTCPQCNGRGQVQQVQQTPLGRVQQTSTCPRCEGEGELYSEDCSDCGGDGVVREEATLSVEIPPGIRSGQSLRMEREGAPGENGGPNGDLLIEVDVDIGDRYERDGDDLRVSEAISFPQAVFGDTVEVETVDGTVEMDVPAGTQSGETFRLEGKGMPRLRRRGRGDLYVQVGVVIPDSLNEEQREALEAFAEAGGEDIDVGGGFFERLKSSF
;
A
#
# COMPACT_ATOMS: atom_id res chain seq x y z
N GLY A 1 -0.81 48.90 -30.32
CA GLY A 1 -0.71 47.71 -31.08
C GLY A 1 0.32 46.79 -30.42
N GLY A 2 -0.08 45.77 -29.77
CA GLY A 2 0.81 44.72 -29.21
C GLY A 2 0.31 43.39 -29.72
N ASP A 3 0.92 42.90 -30.79
CA ASP A 3 0.76 41.54 -31.25
C ASP A 3 1.26 40.58 -30.17
N ARG A 4 0.34 40.06 -29.38
CA ARG A 4 0.59 38.85 -28.61
C ARG A 4 0.51 37.70 -29.61
N ARG A 5 1.64 37.37 -30.22
CA ARG A 5 1.85 36.09 -30.90
C ARG A 5 1.54 34.99 -29.86
N GLY A 6 0.47 34.25 -30.08
CA GLY A 6 0.25 32.97 -29.40
C GLY A 6 1.38 32.04 -29.84
N GLY A 7 2.51 32.12 -29.15
CA GLY A 7 3.59 31.16 -29.34
C GLY A 7 3.15 29.84 -28.72
N ARG A 8 3.42 28.76 -29.41
CA ARG A 8 3.51 27.40 -28.87
C ARG A 8 4.24 27.51 -27.53
N ASP A 9 3.71 26.91 -26.51
CA ASP A 9 4.43 26.80 -25.24
C ASP A 9 5.40 25.61 -25.39
N ASP A 10 6.41 25.77 -26.27
CA ASP A 10 7.47 24.79 -26.55
C ASP A 10 8.41 24.59 -25.33
N ARG A 11 7.96 25.02 -24.17
CA ARG A 11 8.74 24.83 -22.94
C ARG A 11 8.70 23.36 -22.55
N PRO A 12 9.87 22.81 -22.18
CA PRO A 12 9.92 21.48 -21.62
C PRO A 12 8.94 21.35 -20.44
N ARG A 13 8.06 20.35 -20.49
CA ARG A 13 7.13 20.06 -19.41
C ARG A 13 7.46 18.71 -18.82
N GLN A 14 7.43 18.65 -17.51
CA GLN A 14 7.61 17.38 -16.79
C GLN A 14 6.47 16.41 -17.13
N GLY A 15 6.82 15.14 -17.32
CA GLY A 15 5.87 14.06 -17.51
C GLY A 15 4.99 13.83 -16.29
N ARG A 16 3.93 13.07 -16.47
CA ARG A 16 3.02 12.74 -15.39
C ARG A 16 3.64 11.72 -14.44
N ASP A 17 3.35 11.85 -13.15
CA ASP A 17 3.70 10.84 -12.18
C ASP A 17 2.86 9.57 -12.40
N LEU A 18 3.50 8.42 -12.21
CA LEU A 18 2.86 7.11 -12.25
C LEU A 18 2.67 6.60 -10.82
N ARG A 19 1.72 5.70 -10.65
CA ARG A 19 1.46 5.05 -9.36
C ARG A 19 1.33 3.54 -9.55
N THR A 20 1.91 2.81 -8.61
CA THR A 20 1.77 1.36 -8.51
C THR A 20 1.69 0.94 -7.06
N GLY A 21 1.17 -0.26 -6.78
CA GLY A 21 1.13 -0.85 -5.45
C GLY A 21 2.22 -1.90 -5.29
N LEU A 22 2.68 -2.07 -4.06
CA LEU A 22 3.61 -3.12 -3.65
C LEU A 22 3.16 -3.69 -2.32
N THR A 23 2.85 -4.98 -2.29
CA THR A 23 2.55 -5.69 -1.03
C THR A 23 3.82 -6.36 -0.51
N ILE A 24 4.06 -6.19 0.77
CA ILE A 24 5.17 -6.79 1.52
C ILE A 24 4.62 -7.47 2.78
N ASP A 25 5.34 -8.42 3.33
CA ASP A 25 5.00 -9.02 4.61
C ASP A 25 5.53 -8.22 5.82
N LEU A 26 5.11 -8.63 7.02
CA LEU A 26 5.48 -7.95 8.27
C LEU A 26 6.99 -8.04 8.54
N GLU A 27 7.62 -9.16 8.22
CA GLU A 27 9.05 -9.40 8.39
C GLU A 27 9.86 -8.48 7.47
N GLU A 28 9.45 -8.32 6.22
CA GLU A 28 10.07 -7.39 5.28
C GLU A 28 9.89 -5.92 5.72
N ALA A 29 8.73 -5.59 6.25
CA ALA A 29 8.49 -4.27 6.84
C ALA A 29 9.30 -4.05 8.12
N PHE A 30 9.66 -5.12 8.82
CA PHE A 30 10.47 -5.08 10.04
C PHE A 30 11.96 -4.91 9.73
N GLU A 31 12.51 -5.75 8.88
CA GLU A 31 13.94 -5.77 8.56
C GLU A 31 14.34 -4.71 7.54
N GLY A 32 13.38 -4.30 6.70
CA GLY A 32 13.63 -3.64 5.42
C GLY A 32 13.99 -4.66 4.36
N ALA A 33 13.69 -4.35 3.13
CA ALA A 33 13.92 -5.24 2.01
C ALA A 33 14.25 -4.49 0.73
N THR A 34 14.84 -5.19 -0.24
CA THR A 34 14.94 -4.71 -1.61
C THR A 34 14.08 -5.62 -2.47
N LYS A 35 13.07 -5.03 -3.14
CA LYS A 35 12.16 -5.77 -4.02
C LYS A 35 12.22 -5.28 -5.45
N GLU A 36 12.02 -6.20 -6.37
CA GLU A 36 11.84 -5.89 -7.78
C GLU A 36 10.35 -5.66 -8.07
N VAL A 37 10.04 -4.51 -8.64
CA VAL A 37 8.68 -4.17 -9.07
C VAL A 37 8.68 -4.08 -10.58
N THR A 38 7.89 -4.93 -11.21
CA THR A 38 7.68 -4.92 -12.66
C THR A 38 6.39 -4.17 -12.99
N LEU A 39 6.50 -3.18 -13.85
CA LEU A 39 5.36 -2.39 -14.30
C LEU A 39 5.47 -2.07 -15.78
N THR A 40 4.33 -1.92 -16.44
CA THR A 40 4.28 -1.40 -17.80
C THR A 40 4.15 0.12 -17.74
N ARG A 41 5.13 0.83 -18.29
CA ARG A 41 5.14 2.29 -18.31
C ARG A 41 5.26 2.84 -19.72
N PRO A 42 4.72 4.04 -20.01
CA PRO A 42 5.02 4.74 -21.24
C PRO A 42 6.48 5.23 -21.20
N THR A 43 7.20 5.01 -22.29
CA THR A 43 8.55 5.54 -22.54
C THR A 43 8.57 6.28 -23.86
N ALA A 44 9.51 7.22 -24.01
CA ALA A 44 9.69 7.86 -25.32
C ALA A 44 10.07 6.79 -26.33
N CYS A 45 9.52 6.89 -27.53
CA CYS A 45 9.84 5.97 -28.61
C CYS A 45 11.28 6.23 -29.08
N ASP A 46 12.13 5.22 -28.97
CA ASP A 46 13.57 5.33 -29.34
C ASP A 46 13.76 5.58 -30.83
N THR A 47 12.83 5.11 -31.69
CA THR A 47 12.92 5.27 -33.14
C THR A 47 12.74 6.72 -33.59
N CYS A 48 11.95 7.50 -32.86
CA CYS A 48 11.67 8.89 -33.21
C CYS A 48 12.02 9.88 -32.07
N ASP A 49 12.72 9.44 -31.03
CA ASP A 49 13.07 10.23 -29.84
C ASP A 49 11.86 10.97 -29.23
N GLY A 50 10.69 10.34 -29.29
CA GLY A 50 9.45 10.92 -28.78
C GLY A 50 8.76 11.91 -29.72
N ALA A 51 9.25 12.12 -30.93
CA ALA A 51 8.70 13.09 -31.87
C ALA A 51 7.38 12.63 -32.54
N GLY A 52 7.12 11.32 -32.57
CA GLY A 52 5.95 10.75 -33.27
C GLY A 52 6.14 10.55 -34.76
N HIS A 53 7.18 11.07 -35.37
CA HIS A 53 7.48 10.95 -36.79
C HIS A 53 8.97 10.61 -37.01
N PRO A 54 9.35 9.99 -38.10
CA PRO A 54 10.75 9.78 -38.43
C PRO A 54 11.52 11.10 -38.54
N PRO A 55 12.83 11.12 -38.23
CA PRO A 55 13.62 12.36 -38.30
C PRO A 55 13.79 12.93 -39.69
N ASP A 56 13.52 12.14 -40.72
CA ASP A 56 13.57 12.47 -42.16
C ASP A 56 12.20 12.72 -42.79
N ALA A 57 11.12 12.73 -41.97
CA ALA A 57 9.77 13.04 -42.45
C ALA A 57 9.68 14.47 -42.99
N ASP A 58 9.03 14.65 -44.15
CA ASP A 58 8.73 15.98 -44.67
C ASP A 58 7.70 16.70 -43.81
N VAL A 59 8.04 17.93 -43.38
CA VAL A 59 7.20 18.77 -42.54
C VAL A 59 6.45 19.79 -43.37
N GLN A 60 5.13 19.85 -43.27
CA GLN A 60 4.30 20.85 -43.92
C GLN A 60 3.47 21.64 -42.89
N THR A 61 3.44 22.97 -43.07
CA THR A 61 2.55 23.80 -42.25
C THR A 61 1.10 23.41 -42.48
N CYS A 62 0.35 23.15 -41.44
CA CYS A 62 -1.06 22.76 -41.55
C CYS A 62 -1.89 23.86 -42.26
N PRO A 63 -2.49 23.56 -43.42
CA PRO A 63 -3.21 24.56 -44.19
C PRO A 63 -4.54 25.00 -43.54
N GLN A 64 -5.07 24.23 -42.61
CA GLN A 64 -6.32 24.54 -41.93
C GLN A 64 -6.16 25.60 -40.85
N CYS A 65 -5.10 25.58 -40.10
CA CYS A 65 -4.81 26.53 -39.03
C CYS A 65 -3.65 27.51 -39.37
N ASN A 66 -3.00 27.31 -40.51
CA ASN A 66 -1.81 28.07 -40.95
C ASN A 66 -0.72 28.11 -39.88
N GLY A 67 -0.41 26.97 -39.28
CA GLY A 67 0.60 26.81 -38.27
C GLY A 67 0.20 27.22 -36.86
N ARG A 68 -1.05 27.63 -36.65
CA ARG A 68 -1.51 28.14 -35.32
C ARG A 68 -1.92 27.03 -34.35
N GLY A 69 -2.09 25.80 -34.80
CA GLY A 69 -2.58 24.69 -34.00
C GLY A 69 -4.04 24.79 -33.54
N GLN A 70 -4.68 25.95 -33.77
CA GLN A 70 -6.03 26.25 -33.34
C GLN A 70 -6.86 26.87 -34.45
N VAL A 71 -8.15 26.57 -34.45
CA VAL A 71 -9.15 27.13 -35.39
C VAL A 71 -10.19 27.92 -34.60
N GLN A 72 -10.62 29.06 -35.14
CA GLN A 72 -11.71 29.82 -34.59
C GLN A 72 -13.03 29.46 -35.28
N GLN A 73 -13.96 28.97 -34.50
CA GLN A 73 -15.33 28.72 -34.96
C GLN A 73 -16.27 29.84 -34.47
N VAL A 74 -17.00 30.42 -35.35
CA VAL A 74 -18.03 31.41 -35.01
C VAL A 74 -19.38 30.72 -34.96
N GLN A 75 -19.92 30.55 -33.77
CA GLN A 75 -21.29 30.07 -33.54
C GLN A 75 -22.27 31.23 -33.40
N GLN A 76 -23.33 31.20 -34.18
CA GLN A 76 -24.46 32.10 -33.99
C GLN A 76 -25.40 31.53 -32.93
N THR A 77 -25.49 32.21 -31.82
CA THR A 77 -26.44 31.88 -30.74
C THR A 77 -27.57 32.93 -30.72
N PRO A 78 -28.73 32.66 -30.11
CA PRO A 78 -29.83 33.62 -29.96
C PRO A 78 -29.41 34.93 -29.25
N LEU A 79 -28.28 34.92 -28.56
CA LEU A 79 -27.73 36.06 -27.81
C LEU A 79 -26.59 36.80 -28.56
N GLY A 80 -26.26 36.37 -29.79
CA GLY A 80 -25.19 36.99 -30.58
C GLY A 80 -24.17 35.98 -31.15
N ARG A 81 -23.16 36.53 -31.78
CA ARG A 81 -22.04 35.71 -32.32
C ARG A 81 -21.02 35.45 -31.23
N VAL A 82 -20.79 34.19 -30.93
CA VAL A 82 -19.72 33.72 -30.00
C VAL A 82 -18.59 33.16 -30.81
N GLN A 83 -17.37 33.65 -30.61
CA GLN A 83 -16.15 33.05 -31.17
C GLN A 83 -15.60 32.06 -30.15
N GLN A 84 -15.52 30.79 -30.57
CA GLN A 84 -14.90 29.75 -29.78
C GLN A 84 -13.62 29.30 -30.49
N THR A 85 -12.52 29.28 -29.77
CA THR A 85 -11.24 28.74 -30.23
C THR A 85 -11.20 27.26 -29.85
N SER A 86 -10.96 26.38 -30.81
CA SER A 86 -10.81 24.95 -30.62
C SER A 86 -9.48 24.48 -31.23
N THR A 87 -8.97 23.37 -30.72
CA THR A 87 -7.81 22.67 -31.31
C THR A 87 -8.09 22.35 -32.77
N CYS A 88 -7.12 22.55 -33.65
CA CYS A 88 -7.27 22.23 -35.05
C CYS A 88 -7.42 20.71 -35.25
N PRO A 89 -8.55 20.22 -35.82
CA PRO A 89 -8.79 18.79 -35.91
C PRO A 89 -7.89 18.09 -36.97
N ARG A 90 -7.15 18.84 -37.78
CA ARG A 90 -6.30 18.28 -38.83
C ARG A 90 -4.87 18.01 -38.37
N CYS A 91 -4.34 18.84 -37.48
CA CYS A 91 -2.99 18.71 -36.93
C CYS A 91 -3.01 18.50 -35.42
N GLU A 92 -4.20 18.26 -34.84
CA GLU A 92 -4.40 18.00 -33.42
C GLU A 92 -3.73 18.99 -32.46
N GLY A 93 -3.48 20.20 -32.94
CA GLY A 93 -2.83 21.27 -32.16
C GLY A 93 -1.39 21.51 -32.52
N GLU A 94 -0.77 20.67 -33.30
CA GLU A 94 0.65 20.77 -33.64
C GLU A 94 0.99 21.93 -34.58
N GLY A 95 0.08 22.30 -35.45
CA GLY A 95 0.29 23.37 -36.43
C GLY A 95 1.02 22.88 -37.69
N GLU A 96 1.59 21.70 -37.66
CA GLU A 96 2.37 21.04 -38.69
C GLU A 96 1.76 19.69 -39.02
N LEU A 97 2.04 19.19 -40.21
CA LEU A 97 1.67 17.85 -40.66
C LEU A 97 2.94 17.19 -41.20
N TYR A 98 3.13 15.98 -40.81
CA TYR A 98 4.25 15.15 -41.20
C TYR A 98 3.81 14.20 -42.36
N SER A 99 4.73 13.88 -43.25
CA SER A 99 4.45 12.98 -44.39
C SER A 99 4.22 11.53 -43.93
N GLU A 100 4.83 11.16 -42.83
CA GLU A 100 4.81 9.80 -42.31
C GLU A 100 4.78 9.82 -40.76
N ASP A 101 3.98 8.95 -40.18
CA ASP A 101 4.01 8.68 -38.75
C ASP A 101 5.12 7.66 -38.42
N CYS A 102 5.67 7.72 -37.24
CA CYS A 102 6.64 6.72 -36.80
C CYS A 102 5.99 5.34 -36.73
N SER A 103 6.58 4.37 -37.41
CA SER A 103 6.04 3.00 -37.52
C SER A 103 5.94 2.28 -36.18
N ASP A 104 6.81 2.62 -35.22
CA ASP A 104 6.91 1.91 -33.95
C ASP A 104 5.91 2.43 -32.92
N CYS A 105 5.66 3.73 -32.90
CA CYS A 105 4.69 4.33 -31.98
C CYS A 105 3.38 4.77 -32.64
N GLY A 106 3.26 4.66 -33.98
CA GLY A 106 2.05 5.03 -34.72
C GLY A 106 1.70 6.53 -34.65
N GLY A 107 2.67 7.39 -34.44
CA GLY A 107 2.49 8.83 -34.31
C GLY A 107 2.43 9.35 -32.85
N ASP A 108 2.24 8.48 -31.88
CA ASP A 108 2.08 8.89 -30.47
C ASP A 108 3.36 9.43 -29.80
N GLY A 109 4.54 9.14 -30.38
CA GLY A 109 5.83 9.48 -29.79
C GLY A 109 6.20 8.65 -28.54
N VAL A 110 5.28 7.82 -28.05
CA VAL A 110 5.44 7.01 -26.84
C VAL A 110 5.12 5.55 -27.15
N VAL A 111 5.88 4.67 -26.54
CA VAL A 111 5.63 3.22 -26.55
C VAL A 111 5.41 2.74 -25.11
N ARG A 112 4.81 1.56 -24.95
CA ARG A 112 4.67 0.92 -23.65
C ARG A 112 5.75 -0.12 -23.49
N GLU A 113 6.53 0.01 -22.44
CA GLU A 113 7.61 -0.90 -22.11
C GLU A 113 7.38 -1.51 -20.73
N GLU A 114 7.72 -2.79 -20.60
CA GLU A 114 7.81 -3.44 -19.29
C GLU A 114 9.16 -3.15 -18.67
N ALA A 115 9.14 -2.49 -17.52
CA ALA A 115 10.34 -2.13 -16.77
C ALA A 115 10.32 -2.82 -15.41
N THR A 116 11.44 -3.41 -15.02
CA THR A 116 11.67 -3.95 -13.68
C THR A 116 12.58 -3.01 -12.91
N LEU A 117 12.08 -2.51 -11.81
CA LEU A 117 12.76 -1.52 -10.97
C LEU A 117 13.07 -2.13 -9.60
N SER A 118 14.28 -1.91 -9.10
CA SER A 118 14.68 -2.31 -7.75
C SER A 118 14.29 -1.22 -6.76
N VAL A 119 13.47 -1.58 -5.78
CA VAL A 119 12.88 -0.68 -4.78
C VAL A 119 13.43 -1.03 -3.40
N GLU A 120 14.07 -0.09 -2.75
CA GLU A 120 14.53 -0.22 -1.37
C GLU A 120 13.41 0.16 -0.40
N ILE A 121 13.03 -0.78 0.45
CA ILE A 121 12.00 -0.64 1.46
C ILE A 121 12.66 -0.40 2.80
N PRO A 122 12.47 0.76 3.42
CA PRO A 122 13.08 1.04 4.72
C PRO A 122 12.36 0.30 5.85
N PRO A 123 13.10 -0.16 6.89
CA PRO A 123 12.50 -0.79 8.05
C PRO A 123 11.54 0.16 8.77
N GLY A 124 10.43 -0.40 9.24
CA GLY A 124 9.38 0.35 9.95
C GLY A 124 8.32 0.98 9.04
N ILE A 125 8.37 0.76 7.74
CA ILE A 125 7.37 1.25 6.80
C ILE A 125 5.96 0.78 7.19
N ARG A 126 4.94 1.57 6.86
CA ARG A 126 3.53 1.29 7.18
C ARG A 126 2.70 1.22 5.91
N SER A 127 1.60 0.47 5.96
CA SER A 127 0.59 0.49 4.90
C SER A 127 0.13 1.92 4.59
N GLY A 128 -0.08 2.19 3.30
CA GLY A 128 -0.48 3.51 2.80
C GLY A 128 0.66 4.51 2.66
N GLN A 129 1.90 4.16 3.01
CA GLN A 129 3.05 5.00 2.73
C GLN A 129 3.52 4.81 1.29
N SER A 130 3.98 5.90 0.67
CA SER A 130 4.48 5.88 -0.70
C SER A 130 5.99 6.07 -0.73
N LEU A 131 6.65 5.22 -1.50
CA LEU A 131 8.04 5.36 -1.90
C LEU A 131 8.08 6.09 -3.24
N ARG A 132 8.95 7.09 -3.36
CA ARG A 132 9.10 7.89 -4.58
C ARG A 132 10.38 7.50 -5.29
N MET A 133 10.25 7.13 -6.55
CA MET A 133 11.37 6.93 -7.46
C MET A 133 11.40 8.08 -8.47
N GLU A 134 12.43 8.88 -8.41
CA GLU A 134 12.57 10.08 -9.26
C GLU A 134 12.79 9.69 -10.72
N ARG A 135 12.09 10.36 -11.64
CA ARG A 135 12.18 10.20 -13.10
C ARG A 135 11.80 8.82 -13.65
N GLU A 136 11.12 7.99 -12.83
CA GLU A 136 10.63 6.67 -13.26
C GLU A 136 9.15 6.70 -13.69
N GLY A 137 8.57 7.91 -13.82
CA GLY A 137 7.21 8.15 -14.32
C GLY A 137 7.10 8.21 -15.85
N ALA A 138 6.04 8.82 -16.35
CA ALA A 138 5.81 9.01 -17.78
C ALA A 138 6.81 10.02 -18.38
N PRO A 139 7.14 9.90 -19.67
CA PRO A 139 8.04 10.84 -20.34
C PRO A 139 7.44 12.25 -20.37
N GLY A 140 8.34 13.23 -20.32
CA GLY A 140 7.98 14.65 -20.42
C GLY A 140 7.72 15.07 -21.86
N GLU A 141 6.95 16.16 -22.01
CA GLU A 141 6.69 16.78 -23.30
C GLU A 141 7.82 17.75 -23.67
N ASN A 142 8.08 17.91 -24.98
CA ASN A 142 9.06 18.84 -25.52
C ASN A 142 10.47 18.67 -24.90
N GLY A 143 10.92 17.42 -24.70
CA GLY A 143 12.22 17.13 -24.06
C GLY A 143 12.26 17.46 -22.56
N GLY A 144 11.11 17.57 -21.91
CA GLY A 144 11.02 17.73 -20.47
C GLY A 144 11.43 16.46 -19.71
N PRO A 145 11.74 16.57 -18.42
CA PRO A 145 12.09 15.42 -17.60
C PRO A 145 10.88 14.50 -17.42
N ASN A 146 11.14 13.22 -17.21
CA ASN A 146 10.09 12.27 -16.82
C ASN A 146 9.44 12.71 -15.50
N GLY A 147 8.20 12.29 -15.28
CA GLY A 147 7.55 12.31 -13.98
C GLY A 147 8.19 11.32 -13.01
N ASP A 148 7.63 11.18 -11.84
CA ASP A 148 8.10 10.25 -10.82
C ASP A 148 7.18 9.01 -10.74
N LEU A 149 7.72 7.92 -10.21
CA LEU A 149 6.94 6.76 -9.85
C LEU A 149 6.69 6.77 -8.35
N LEU A 150 5.42 6.73 -7.96
CA LEU A 150 4.96 6.60 -6.58
C LEU A 150 4.52 5.15 -6.34
N ILE A 151 5.21 4.46 -5.44
CA ILE A 151 4.92 3.08 -5.08
C ILE A 151 4.22 3.10 -3.73
N GLU A 152 2.93 2.81 -3.72
CA GLU A 152 2.16 2.69 -2.49
C GLU A 152 2.40 1.32 -1.88
N VAL A 153 2.94 1.32 -0.65
CA VAL A 153 3.26 0.09 0.07
C VAL A 153 2.06 -0.35 0.90
N ASP A 154 1.69 -1.61 0.78
CA ASP A 154 0.75 -2.29 1.65
C ASP A 154 1.47 -3.39 2.42
N VAL A 155 1.29 -3.42 3.75
CA VAL A 155 1.95 -4.39 4.63
C VAL A 155 0.93 -5.43 5.06
N ASP A 156 1.13 -6.66 4.63
CA ASP A 156 0.38 -7.81 5.13
C ASP A 156 0.94 -8.23 6.50
N ILE A 157 0.18 -7.94 7.54
CA ILE A 157 0.56 -8.25 8.93
C ILE A 157 0.14 -9.66 9.36
N GLY A 158 -0.57 -10.40 8.50
CA GLY A 158 -1.14 -11.71 8.84
C GLY A 158 -2.21 -11.64 9.93
N ASP A 159 -2.67 -12.82 10.37
CA ASP A 159 -3.74 -12.94 11.38
C ASP A 159 -3.21 -12.94 12.84
N ARG A 160 -1.89 -13.08 13.02
CA ARG A 160 -1.28 -13.21 14.36
C ARG A 160 -1.15 -11.89 15.08
N TYR A 161 -0.81 -10.83 14.34
CA TYR A 161 -0.49 -9.52 14.91
C TYR A 161 -1.53 -8.48 14.54
N GLU A 162 -1.73 -7.54 15.46
CA GLU A 162 -2.36 -6.26 15.17
C GLU A 162 -1.29 -5.18 15.33
N ARG A 163 -1.21 -4.25 14.37
CA ARG A 163 -0.23 -3.17 14.37
C ARG A 163 -0.88 -1.82 14.67
N ASP A 164 -0.39 -1.16 15.71
CA ASP A 164 -0.79 0.21 16.07
C ASP A 164 0.45 1.13 16.03
N GLY A 165 0.63 1.75 14.88
CA GLY A 165 1.81 2.58 14.65
C GLY A 165 3.12 1.79 14.63
N ASP A 166 3.96 1.93 15.66
CA ASP A 166 5.20 1.17 15.82
C ASP A 166 5.03 0.01 16.81
N ASP A 167 3.91 -0.02 17.54
CA ASP A 167 3.61 -1.07 18.50
C ASP A 167 2.88 -2.24 17.82
N LEU A 168 3.05 -3.42 18.38
CA LEU A 168 2.37 -4.64 17.97
C LEU A 168 1.55 -5.19 19.14
N ARG A 169 0.47 -5.90 18.79
CA ARG A 169 -0.35 -6.66 19.72
C ARG A 169 -0.44 -8.09 19.27
N VAL A 170 -0.43 -9.02 20.21
CA VAL A 170 -0.58 -10.45 19.99
C VAL A 170 -1.38 -11.06 21.13
N SER A 171 -2.14 -12.11 20.82
CA SER A 171 -2.82 -12.90 21.83
C SER A 171 -2.06 -14.20 22.07
N GLU A 172 -1.77 -14.51 23.33
CA GLU A 172 -1.12 -15.76 23.74
C GLU A 172 -2.02 -16.56 24.67
N ALA A 173 -2.05 -17.85 24.43
CA ALA A 173 -2.85 -18.79 25.22
C ALA A 173 -2.03 -19.35 26.38
N ILE A 174 -2.56 -19.24 27.59
CA ILE A 174 -1.96 -19.86 28.77
C ILE A 174 -2.98 -20.81 29.42
N SER A 175 -2.49 -21.82 30.12
CA SER A 175 -3.33 -22.74 30.87
C SER A 175 -3.78 -22.13 32.21
N PHE A 176 -4.88 -22.64 32.77
CA PHE A 176 -5.34 -22.25 34.10
C PHE A 176 -4.26 -22.40 35.19
N PRO A 177 -3.50 -23.52 35.28
CA PRO A 177 -2.40 -23.63 36.24
C PRO A 177 -1.31 -22.56 36.08
N GLN A 178 -0.93 -22.22 34.83
CA GLN A 178 0.05 -21.14 34.56
C GLN A 178 -0.48 -19.79 35.04
N ALA A 179 -1.75 -19.51 34.82
CA ALA A 179 -2.36 -18.26 35.29
C ALA A 179 -2.43 -18.18 36.82
N VAL A 180 -2.72 -19.31 37.52
CA VAL A 180 -2.86 -19.35 38.97
C VAL A 180 -1.50 -19.31 39.70
N PHE A 181 -0.57 -20.12 39.26
CA PHE A 181 0.71 -20.28 39.93
C PHE A 181 1.82 -19.33 39.43
N GLY A 182 1.58 -18.75 38.27
CA GLY A 182 2.61 -18.06 37.51
C GLY A 182 3.50 -19.02 36.75
N ASP A 183 4.07 -18.55 35.67
CA ASP A 183 4.99 -19.34 34.84
C ASP A 183 5.79 -18.40 33.94
N THR A 184 6.85 -18.93 33.31
CA THR A 184 7.54 -18.25 32.22
C THR A 184 7.12 -18.88 30.89
N VAL A 185 6.55 -18.08 30.01
CA VAL A 185 6.04 -18.54 28.72
C VAL A 185 6.89 -17.98 27.58
N GLU A 186 7.09 -18.78 26.54
CA GLU A 186 7.75 -18.35 25.31
C GLU A 186 6.73 -17.64 24.41
N VAL A 187 7.07 -16.41 24.01
CA VAL A 187 6.27 -15.59 23.09
C VAL A 187 7.04 -15.42 21.79
N GLU A 188 6.45 -15.81 20.68
CA GLU A 188 7.00 -15.53 19.35
C GLU A 188 6.83 -14.04 19.01
N THR A 189 7.92 -13.41 18.65
CA THR A 189 7.96 -12.03 18.17
C THR A 189 8.46 -11.98 16.74
N VAL A 190 8.37 -10.84 16.05
CA VAL A 190 8.83 -10.70 14.66
C VAL A 190 10.33 -11.00 14.51
N ASP A 191 11.12 -10.79 15.56
CA ASP A 191 12.58 -11.02 15.57
C ASP A 191 13.01 -12.26 16.38
N GLY A 192 12.12 -13.22 16.56
CA GLY A 192 12.40 -14.49 17.25
C GLY A 192 11.57 -14.65 18.52
N THR A 193 11.92 -15.63 19.35
CA THR A 193 11.19 -15.98 20.57
C THR A 193 11.79 -15.29 21.78
N VAL A 194 10.93 -14.83 22.71
CA VAL A 194 11.33 -14.24 23.98
C VAL A 194 10.57 -14.88 25.12
N GLU A 195 11.22 -14.99 26.28
CA GLU A 195 10.59 -15.43 27.52
C GLU A 195 9.82 -14.26 28.16
N MET A 196 8.60 -14.51 28.59
CA MET A 196 7.74 -13.58 29.29
C MET A 196 7.28 -14.19 30.61
N ASP A 197 7.52 -13.49 31.72
CA ASP A 197 7.05 -13.90 33.05
C ASP A 197 5.56 -13.56 33.20
N VAL A 198 4.76 -14.57 33.52
CA VAL A 198 3.34 -14.47 33.85
C VAL A 198 3.22 -14.57 35.38
N PRO A 199 2.86 -13.49 36.11
CA PRO A 199 2.72 -13.53 37.53
C PRO A 199 1.59 -14.47 38.01
N ALA A 200 1.72 -15.00 39.23
CA ALA A 200 0.66 -15.78 39.83
C ALA A 200 -0.61 -14.92 40.03
N GLY A 201 -1.76 -15.47 39.68
CA GLY A 201 -3.04 -14.78 39.78
C GLY A 201 -3.39 -13.92 38.55
N THR A 202 -2.66 -14.07 37.45
CA THR A 202 -2.95 -13.38 36.18
C THR A 202 -4.36 -13.72 35.67
N GLN A 203 -5.09 -12.66 35.29
CA GLN A 203 -6.46 -12.80 34.79
C GLN A 203 -6.50 -12.94 33.27
N SER A 204 -7.49 -13.68 32.76
CA SER A 204 -7.73 -13.76 31.30
C SER A 204 -8.04 -12.37 30.74
N GLY A 205 -7.36 -12.01 29.64
CA GLY A 205 -7.44 -10.69 29.02
C GLY A 205 -6.43 -9.67 29.57
N GLU A 206 -5.63 -10.04 30.56
CA GLU A 206 -4.55 -9.19 31.04
C GLU A 206 -3.47 -9.00 29.97
N THR A 207 -2.86 -7.82 29.92
CA THR A 207 -1.91 -7.46 28.88
C THR A 207 -0.53 -7.15 29.46
N PHE A 208 0.48 -7.82 28.94
CA PHE A 208 1.88 -7.64 29.30
C PHE A 208 2.60 -6.86 28.20
N ARG A 209 3.51 -5.99 28.58
CA ARG A 209 4.31 -5.18 27.68
C ARG A 209 5.72 -5.70 27.59
N LEU A 210 6.15 -6.06 26.39
CA LEU A 210 7.53 -6.41 26.06
C LEU A 210 8.20 -5.20 25.40
N GLU A 211 9.04 -4.51 26.14
CA GLU A 211 9.70 -3.28 25.71
C GLU A 211 10.61 -3.49 24.51
N GLY A 212 10.49 -2.65 23.47
CA GLY A 212 11.33 -2.70 22.29
C GLY A 212 11.13 -3.93 21.40
N LYS A 213 10.01 -4.66 21.55
CA LYS A 213 9.68 -5.84 20.73
C LYS A 213 8.64 -5.57 19.62
N GLY A 214 8.26 -4.30 19.44
CA GLY A 214 7.45 -3.84 18.32
C GLY A 214 8.26 -3.53 17.06
N MET A 215 7.65 -2.82 16.10
CA MET A 215 8.25 -2.45 14.81
C MET A 215 9.35 -1.39 14.96
N PRO A 216 10.34 -1.39 14.07
CA PRO A 216 11.30 -0.29 13.98
C PRO A 216 10.60 1.04 13.69
N ARG A 217 11.18 2.12 14.18
CA ARG A 217 10.69 3.47 13.93
C ARG A 217 11.32 4.03 12.66
N LEU A 218 10.50 4.29 11.64
CA LEU A 218 10.96 4.71 10.30
C LEU A 218 11.89 5.93 10.28
N ARG A 219 11.70 6.89 11.22
CA ARG A 219 12.45 8.17 11.22
C ARG A 219 13.24 8.41 12.50
N ARG A 220 13.28 7.46 13.41
CA ARG A 220 13.93 7.60 14.71
C ARG A 220 14.64 6.30 15.06
N ARG A 221 15.62 6.37 15.95
CA ARG A 221 16.22 5.16 16.51
C ARG A 221 15.27 4.50 17.48
N GLY A 222 15.38 3.17 17.58
CA GLY A 222 14.60 2.35 18.49
C GLY A 222 13.39 1.71 17.82
N ARG A 223 12.64 0.99 18.62
CA ARG A 223 11.48 0.19 18.22
C ARG A 223 10.28 0.58 19.08
N GLY A 224 9.10 0.20 18.65
CA GLY A 224 7.90 0.16 19.48
C GLY A 224 7.92 -1.04 20.44
N ASP A 225 6.82 -1.28 21.09
CA ASP A 225 6.65 -2.33 22.08
C ASP A 225 5.69 -3.42 21.55
N LEU A 226 5.81 -4.62 22.12
CA LEU A 226 4.85 -5.69 21.87
C LEU A 226 3.94 -5.84 23.09
N TYR A 227 2.64 -5.72 22.88
CA TYR A 227 1.62 -5.95 23.90
C TYR A 227 1.05 -7.36 23.73
N VAL A 228 1.28 -8.20 24.71
CA VAL A 228 0.85 -9.59 24.75
C VAL A 228 -0.40 -9.70 25.63
N GLN A 229 -1.55 -9.95 25.02
CA GLN A 229 -2.78 -10.20 25.74
C GLN A 229 -2.89 -11.71 26.02
N VAL A 230 -2.91 -12.10 27.29
CA VAL A 230 -3.03 -13.51 27.66
C VAL A 230 -4.49 -13.94 27.73
N GLY A 231 -4.80 -15.09 27.13
CA GLY A 231 -6.08 -15.75 27.21
C GLY A 231 -5.96 -17.06 27.97
N VAL A 232 -6.73 -17.24 29.05
CA VAL A 232 -6.75 -18.52 29.74
C VAL A 232 -7.60 -19.51 28.98
N VAL A 233 -6.99 -20.60 28.51
CA VAL A 233 -7.65 -21.65 27.75
C VAL A 233 -8.22 -22.70 28.67
N ILE A 234 -9.48 -23.02 28.46
CA ILE A 234 -10.18 -24.13 29.11
C ILE A 234 -10.06 -25.35 28.18
N PRO A 235 -9.54 -26.49 28.66
CA PRO A 235 -9.41 -27.68 27.84
C PRO A 235 -10.79 -28.27 27.48
N ASP A 236 -10.95 -28.68 26.24
CA ASP A 236 -12.21 -29.29 25.73
C ASP A 236 -12.51 -30.63 26.36
N SER A 237 -11.49 -31.34 26.87
CA SER A 237 -11.64 -32.66 27.51
C SER A 237 -10.62 -32.80 28.64
N LEU A 238 -11.04 -33.53 29.65
CA LEU A 238 -10.21 -33.84 30.82
C LEU A 238 -10.05 -35.35 30.91
N ASN A 239 -8.87 -35.82 31.31
CA ASN A 239 -8.70 -37.18 31.76
C ASN A 239 -9.28 -37.35 33.18
N GLU A 240 -9.36 -38.60 33.69
CA GLU A 240 -10.00 -38.92 34.96
C GLU A 240 -9.29 -38.24 36.14
N GLU A 241 -7.95 -38.23 36.15
CA GLU A 241 -7.16 -37.60 37.20
C GLU A 241 -7.34 -36.07 37.21
N GLN A 242 -7.39 -35.42 36.04
CA GLN A 242 -7.65 -33.99 35.93
C GLN A 242 -9.05 -33.62 36.41
N ARG A 243 -10.04 -34.46 36.11
CA ARG A 243 -11.42 -34.27 36.56
C ARG A 243 -11.49 -34.34 38.07
N GLU A 244 -10.95 -35.40 38.69
CA GLU A 244 -10.92 -35.56 40.13
C GLU A 244 -10.21 -34.37 40.83
N ALA A 245 -9.10 -33.90 40.28
CA ALA A 245 -8.41 -32.77 40.83
C ALA A 245 -9.20 -31.45 40.77
N LEU A 246 -9.94 -31.22 39.68
CA LEU A 246 -10.81 -30.06 39.54
C LEU A 246 -12.04 -30.14 40.42
N GLU A 247 -12.63 -31.31 40.60
CA GLU A 247 -13.73 -31.55 41.54
C GLU A 247 -13.30 -31.28 42.97
N ALA A 248 -12.13 -31.79 43.37
CA ALA A 248 -11.56 -31.53 44.68
C ALA A 248 -11.25 -30.05 44.94
N PHE A 249 -10.76 -29.35 43.88
CA PHE A 249 -10.53 -27.90 43.98
C PHE A 249 -11.80 -27.11 44.18
N ALA A 250 -12.87 -27.47 43.45
CA ALA A 250 -14.17 -26.82 43.60
C ALA A 250 -14.82 -27.08 44.96
N GLU A 251 -14.76 -28.31 45.46
CA GLU A 251 -15.25 -28.67 46.82
C GLU A 251 -14.50 -27.88 47.90
N ALA A 252 -13.18 -27.74 47.77
CA ALA A 252 -12.33 -26.96 48.67
C ALA A 252 -12.67 -25.46 48.66
N GLY A 253 -13.12 -24.93 47.52
CA GLY A 253 -13.57 -23.55 47.36
C GLY A 253 -15.01 -23.30 47.82
N GLY A 254 -15.76 -24.35 48.21
CA GLY A 254 -17.16 -24.27 48.59
C GLY A 254 -18.12 -24.11 47.43
N GLU A 255 -17.69 -24.46 46.21
CA GLU A 255 -18.50 -24.48 45.04
C GLU A 255 -19.12 -25.88 44.85
N ASP A 256 -20.48 -25.98 44.88
CA ASP A 256 -21.19 -27.18 44.54
C ASP A 256 -21.21 -27.33 42.99
N ILE A 257 -20.29 -28.13 42.47
CA ILE A 257 -20.28 -28.44 41.04
C ILE A 257 -21.07 -29.76 40.84
N ASP A 258 -22.32 -29.64 40.40
CA ASP A 258 -23.08 -30.76 39.91
C ASP A 258 -22.66 -31.11 38.47
N VAL A 259 -21.67 -32.00 38.35
CA VAL A 259 -21.06 -32.42 37.07
C VAL A 259 -21.96 -33.40 36.30
N GLY A 260 -23.22 -33.58 36.67
CA GLY A 260 -24.06 -34.66 36.11
C GLY A 260 -25.41 -34.30 35.51
N GLY A 261 -25.95 -33.11 35.69
CA GLY A 261 -27.35 -32.94 35.24
C GLY A 261 -27.93 -31.53 35.25
N GLY A 262 -27.28 -30.57 35.84
CA GLY A 262 -27.94 -29.33 36.25
C GLY A 262 -28.20 -28.23 35.22
N PHE A 263 -27.53 -28.18 34.09
CA PHE A 263 -27.68 -27.05 33.15
C PHE A 263 -28.98 -27.15 32.34
N PHE A 264 -29.36 -28.35 31.91
CA PHE A 264 -30.61 -28.57 31.14
C PHE A 264 -31.88 -28.56 32.01
N GLU A 265 -31.80 -28.90 33.29
CA GLU A 265 -32.97 -28.85 34.19
C GLU A 265 -33.30 -27.43 34.64
N ARG A 266 -32.30 -26.57 34.87
CA ARG A 266 -32.53 -25.14 35.21
C ARG A 266 -33.16 -24.36 34.06
N LEU A 267 -32.88 -24.71 32.83
CA LEU A 267 -33.54 -24.10 31.66
C LEU A 267 -34.98 -24.51 31.52
N LYS A 268 -35.37 -25.73 31.97
CA LYS A 268 -36.75 -26.21 31.94
C LYS A 268 -37.66 -25.62 33.03
N SER A 269 -37.10 -25.10 34.12
CA SER A 269 -37.87 -24.52 35.22
C SER A 269 -38.05 -23.00 35.11
N SER A 270 -37.53 -22.39 34.07
CA SER A 270 -37.62 -20.92 33.82
C SER A 270 -38.54 -20.57 32.65
N PHE A 271 -39.31 -21.56 32.13
CA PHE A 271 -40.37 -21.32 31.13
C PHE A 271 -41.70 -21.84 31.66
#